data_f5bf0cf23710ba49ff4758e7b52803cd
#
_entry.id   f5bf0cf23710ba49ff4758e7b52803cd
#
_cell.length_a   1.000
_cell.length_b   1.000
_cell.length_c   1.000
_cell.angle_alpha   90.00
_cell.angle_beta   90.00
_cell.angle_gamma   90.00
#
_symmetry.space_group_name_H-M   'P 1'
#
loop_
_entity.id
_entity.type
_entity.pdbx_description
1 polymer ?
#
loop_
_entity_poly.entity_id
_entity_poly.type
_entity_poly.pdbx_seq_one_letter_code
_entity_poly.pdbx_strand_id
1 'polypeptide(L)'
;LDAVAKTDDKREIPQAGNTKTAGSKTAQGTAQEKAQKFTDQCIPQYQVFKASLLDNFDLRRLISSDPVAVSILWKLLFGSIFINLMIVVTPLYLNAIYSRILPAYASASLWAFSVGVALALLAEYLLRRDRQKLNISLVQRIHTTIEPNIVRRLLRVNASQSNEWGAAQFRALDDWKMVRNFAFLALNLNVVDVPFILLFLLVIAILGQWVVVVPIFIIGVIFCVMYYYWRQAELQFSERPLYRDPPTPVDMIVASIIGRPDVVSDRYMSDSETDIEAWKKRYQRNAAFQRLNYAINGAQLVLIVIMAYYLVLAGSLNQGAIFAVILLAGRMLMPLFGASSIIYEAYGAHRSYKRLKKLIGESSDNQDQPIHLEKYENLKSPLWMIEHGTFAYNNEKVILDDLDLVIPKGQKIALFGRNGSGKSTLLKLLAGYLALEKGTISFSKRPLHAGDESIKHLIHYAWQEHVMLTSSVYEFLCLEGRLTREECENILHQLDLVSGEMQIADKLEVTWRDAGFYPNPAHRQMLASARLALTKRKILLLDEPTSQLSQKQEARVANVLKNILQPDTTMVVSTDRFDILNLTERVIVLDQGHIQFDGPTREFLRRSVRPQNG
;
A
#
# COMPACT_ATOMS: atom_id res chain seq x y z
N LEU A 1 26.75 35.14 15.64
CA LEU A 1 27.53 36.16 16.35
C LEU A 1 27.94 35.59 17.71
N ASP A 2 29.19 35.23 17.78
CA ASP A 2 30.07 35.12 18.95
C ASP A 2 29.45 34.90 20.35
N ALA A 3 29.64 33.73 20.83
CA ALA A 3 30.14 33.37 22.17
C ALA A 3 29.74 31.94 22.53
N VAL A 4 30.65 31.03 22.53
CA VAL A 4 31.06 30.09 23.54
C VAL A 4 32.00 29.07 22.89
N ALA A 5 33.27 29.41 22.89
CA ALA A 5 34.37 28.47 22.80
C ALA A 5 34.94 28.31 24.24
N LYS A 6 35.38 27.08 24.52
CA LYS A 6 36.19 26.64 25.66
C LYS A 6 35.43 26.04 26.84
N THR A 7 35.45 24.72 26.90
CA THR A 7 36.02 24.02 28.05
C THR A 7 36.62 22.67 27.60
N ASP A 8 37.93 22.59 27.62
CA ASP A 8 38.73 21.37 27.70
C ASP A 8 38.33 20.60 28.95
N ASP A 9 38.09 19.31 28.84
CA ASP A 9 38.34 18.39 29.97
C ASP A 9 38.84 17.05 29.42
N LYS A 10 40.11 16.81 29.72
CA LYS A 10 40.84 15.56 29.52
C LYS A 10 40.26 14.51 30.45
N ARG A 11 39.80 13.37 29.91
CA ARG A 11 39.67 12.13 30.69
C ARG A 11 40.45 11.01 30.02
N GLU A 12 41.36 10.51 30.83
CA GLU A 12 42.32 9.43 30.60
C GLU A 12 41.65 8.10 30.16
N ILE A 13 42.35 7.41 29.28
CA ILE A 13 42.09 6.05 28.85
C ILE A 13 42.69 5.09 29.89
N PRO A 14 41.93 4.16 30.47
CA PRO A 14 42.53 3.03 31.18
C PRO A 14 42.80 1.88 30.19
N GLN A 15 44.04 1.38 30.31
CA GLN A 15 44.58 0.26 29.57
C GLN A 15 43.85 -1.06 29.84
N ALA A 16 43.86 -1.89 28.79
CA ALA A 16 43.33 -3.23 28.71
C ALA A 16 43.84 -4.18 29.82
N GLY A 17 42.91 -4.78 30.52
CA GLY A 17 43.12 -6.00 31.32
C GLY A 17 42.41 -7.18 30.63
N ASN A 18 43.19 -8.17 30.26
CA ASN A 18 42.76 -9.49 29.79
C ASN A 18 41.77 -10.14 30.75
N THR A 19 40.55 -10.42 30.28
CA THR A 19 39.70 -11.49 30.83
C THR A 19 38.99 -12.25 29.72
N LYS A 20 39.18 -13.54 29.78
CA LYS A 20 38.82 -14.60 28.84
C LYS A 20 37.33 -14.70 28.52
N THR A 21 37.05 -14.80 27.24
CA THR A 21 36.09 -15.72 26.58
C THR A 21 35.16 -16.55 27.49
N ALA A 22 33.94 -16.06 27.73
CA ALA A 22 32.80 -16.87 28.16
C ALA A 22 31.42 -16.27 27.80
N GLY A 23 31.32 -15.13 27.12
CA GLY A 23 30.06 -14.40 26.88
C GLY A 23 29.47 -14.47 25.47
N SER A 24 30.16 -15.03 24.48
CA SER A 24 29.70 -14.91 23.08
C SER A 24 28.75 -16.03 22.58
N LYS A 25 28.66 -17.15 23.31
CA LYS A 25 27.76 -18.26 22.93
C LYS A 25 26.32 -18.10 23.37
N THR A 26 26.05 -17.30 24.40
CA THR A 26 24.70 -17.08 24.94
C THR A 26 23.91 -15.99 24.16
N ALA A 27 24.58 -15.00 23.57
CA ALA A 27 23.93 -13.95 22.82
C ALA A 27 23.50 -14.40 21.39
N GLN A 28 24.27 -15.30 20.79
CA GLN A 28 23.93 -15.89 19.48
C GLN A 28 22.78 -16.90 19.59
N GLY A 29 22.68 -17.67 20.68
CA GLY A 29 21.57 -18.57 20.95
C GLY A 29 20.23 -17.86 21.11
N THR A 30 20.21 -16.72 21.79
CA THR A 30 18.99 -15.93 22.02
C THR A 30 18.50 -15.19 20.78
N ALA A 31 19.39 -14.77 19.87
CA ALA A 31 19.00 -14.16 18.59
C ALA A 31 18.46 -15.18 17.61
N GLN A 32 19.05 -16.36 17.53
CA GLN A 32 18.54 -17.48 16.72
C GLN A 32 17.22 -18.03 17.25
N GLU A 33 17.06 -18.15 18.56
CA GLU A 33 15.81 -18.60 19.20
C GLU A 33 14.67 -17.58 19.03
N LYS A 34 14.96 -16.27 19.08
CA LYS A 34 14.00 -15.20 18.76
C LYS A 34 13.63 -15.16 17.28
N ALA A 35 14.60 -15.38 16.37
CA ALA A 35 14.34 -15.48 14.94
C ALA A 35 13.54 -16.74 14.59
N GLN A 36 13.79 -17.85 15.25
CA GLN A 36 13.06 -19.10 15.08
C GLN A 36 11.65 -19.02 15.64
N LYS A 37 11.45 -18.41 16.82
CA LYS A 37 10.10 -18.11 17.37
C LYS A 37 9.32 -17.15 16.50
N PHE A 38 9.95 -16.16 15.87
CA PHE A 38 9.29 -15.24 14.94
C PHE A 38 8.87 -15.93 13.64
N THR A 39 9.67 -16.87 13.13
CA THR A 39 9.33 -17.68 11.94
C THR A 39 8.28 -18.75 12.22
N ASP A 40 8.32 -19.38 13.39
CA ASP A 40 7.36 -20.45 13.75
C ASP A 40 5.99 -19.89 14.17
N GLN A 41 5.91 -18.65 14.66
CA GLN A 41 4.65 -17.95 14.93
C GLN A 41 4.00 -17.32 13.68
N CYS A 42 4.77 -17.02 12.63
CA CYS A 42 4.24 -16.40 11.42
C CYS A 42 3.76 -17.38 10.33
N ILE A 43 4.14 -18.65 10.38
CA ILE A 43 3.84 -19.60 9.29
C ILE A 43 2.58 -20.48 9.50
N PRO A 44 2.17 -20.91 10.70
CA PRO A 44 1.04 -21.83 10.82
C PRO A 44 -0.34 -21.19 10.74
N GLN A 45 -0.49 -19.90 11.03
CA GLN A 45 -1.81 -19.23 11.00
C GLN A 45 -2.28 -18.79 9.61
N TYR A 46 -1.44 -18.91 8.58
CA TYR A 46 -1.72 -18.43 7.23
C TYR A 46 -2.32 -19.47 6.28
N GLN A 47 -2.38 -20.74 6.65
CA GLN A 47 -2.89 -21.79 5.75
C GLN A 47 -4.40 -22.05 5.80
N VAL A 48 -5.17 -21.36 6.64
CA VAL A 48 -6.62 -21.60 6.79
C VAL A 48 -7.44 -20.34 6.47
N PHE A 49 -6.96 -19.44 5.64
CA PHE A 49 -7.83 -18.43 5.05
C PHE A 49 -8.35 -18.96 3.72
N LYS A 50 -9.57 -19.55 3.76
CA LYS A 50 -10.28 -20.04 2.57
C LYS A 50 -10.29 -18.97 1.48
N ALA A 51 -9.85 -19.34 0.29
CA ALA A 51 -9.83 -18.55 -0.93
C ALA A 51 -11.20 -17.94 -1.32
N SER A 52 -12.30 -18.44 -0.77
CA SER A 52 -13.66 -18.01 -1.08
C SER A 52 -14.11 -16.65 -0.52
N LEU A 53 -13.24 -15.92 0.19
CA LEU A 53 -13.53 -14.54 0.67
C LEU A 53 -13.01 -13.45 -0.27
N LEU A 54 -12.53 -13.82 -1.46
CA LEU A 54 -11.68 -12.97 -2.30
C LEU A 54 -12.40 -12.28 -3.46
N ASP A 55 -13.62 -12.70 -3.81
CA ASP A 55 -14.29 -12.32 -5.06
C ASP A 55 -14.85 -10.91 -5.15
N ASN A 56 -14.89 -10.17 -4.04
CA ASN A 56 -15.25 -8.76 -4.06
C ASN A 56 -14.46 -8.01 -2.99
N PHE A 57 -13.66 -7.02 -3.37
CA PHE A 57 -13.04 -6.11 -2.43
C PHE A 57 -14.13 -5.35 -1.68
N ASP A 58 -14.54 -5.89 -0.53
CA ASP A 58 -15.46 -5.25 0.40
C ASP A 58 -14.75 -5.06 1.73
N LEU A 59 -14.53 -3.82 2.10
CA LEU A 59 -13.88 -3.44 3.36
C LEU A 59 -14.65 -4.03 4.57
N ARG A 60 -15.97 -4.16 4.46
CA ARG A 60 -16.82 -4.78 5.49
C ARG A 60 -16.44 -6.25 5.68
N ARG A 61 -16.24 -6.99 4.59
CA ARG A 61 -15.84 -8.40 4.66
C ARG A 61 -14.44 -8.56 5.22
N LEU A 62 -13.51 -7.68 4.86
CA LEU A 62 -12.15 -7.68 5.40
C LEU A 62 -12.12 -7.43 6.91
N ILE A 63 -12.92 -6.49 7.41
CA ILE A 63 -13.03 -6.22 8.85
C ILE A 63 -13.80 -7.36 9.55
N SER A 64 -14.88 -7.87 8.95
CA SER A 64 -15.68 -8.96 9.55
C SER A 64 -14.93 -10.30 9.58
N SER A 65 -13.93 -10.49 8.76
CA SER A 65 -13.09 -11.70 8.77
C SER A 65 -12.06 -11.72 9.91
N ASP A 66 -11.81 -10.58 10.56
CA ASP A 66 -10.93 -10.51 11.74
C ASP A 66 -11.77 -10.47 13.03
N PRO A 67 -11.90 -11.59 13.77
CA PRO A 67 -12.73 -11.66 14.96
C PRO A 67 -12.29 -10.67 16.06
N VAL A 68 -11.00 -10.32 16.09
CA VAL A 68 -10.47 -9.35 17.07
C VAL A 68 -10.93 -7.93 16.71
N ALA A 69 -10.87 -7.54 15.44
CA ALA A 69 -11.36 -6.24 14.98
C ALA A 69 -12.87 -6.09 15.24
N VAL A 70 -13.65 -7.13 14.96
CA VAL A 70 -15.10 -7.18 15.26
C VAL A 70 -15.36 -7.05 16.75
N SER A 71 -14.60 -7.74 17.60
CA SER A 71 -14.72 -7.61 19.06
C SER A 71 -14.43 -6.19 19.54
N ILE A 72 -13.40 -5.52 18.99
CA ILE A 72 -13.10 -4.13 19.33
C ILE A 72 -14.24 -3.20 18.91
N LEU A 73 -14.81 -3.38 17.71
CA LEU A 73 -15.95 -2.61 17.23
C LEU A 73 -17.18 -2.74 18.14
N TRP A 74 -17.50 -3.97 18.59
CA TRP A 74 -18.57 -4.18 19.55
C TRP A 74 -18.29 -3.49 20.89
N LYS A 75 -17.07 -3.58 21.41
CA LYS A 75 -16.67 -2.86 22.63
C LYS A 75 -16.78 -1.35 22.48
N LEU A 76 -16.40 -0.81 21.30
CA LEU A 76 -16.58 0.61 20.99
C LEU A 76 -18.07 1.01 20.98
N LEU A 77 -18.92 0.20 20.35
CA LEU A 77 -20.37 0.46 20.29
C LEU A 77 -20.98 0.43 21.70
N PHE A 78 -20.71 -0.61 22.48
CA PHE A 78 -21.18 -0.69 23.88
C PHE A 78 -20.63 0.46 24.73
N GLY A 79 -19.34 0.78 24.61
CA GLY A 79 -18.75 1.92 25.31
C GLY A 79 -19.43 3.23 24.94
N SER A 80 -19.77 3.44 23.66
CA SER A 80 -20.51 4.62 23.21
C SER A 80 -21.91 4.69 23.79
N ILE A 81 -22.63 3.56 23.95
CA ILE A 81 -23.94 3.53 24.62
C ILE A 81 -23.82 4.09 26.05
N PHE A 82 -22.87 3.55 26.83
CA PHE A 82 -22.70 4.00 28.22
C PHE A 82 -22.22 5.45 28.31
N ILE A 83 -21.31 5.89 27.44
CA ILE A 83 -20.87 7.28 27.40
C ILE A 83 -22.05 8.20 27.11
N ASN A 84 -22.86 7.91 26.10
CA ASN A 84 -24.00 8.74 25.73
C ASN A 84 -25.10 8.72 26.79
N LEU A 85 -25.26 7.63 27.55
CA LEU A 85 -26.15 7.57 28.71
C LEU A 85 -25.65 8.47 29.85
N MET A 86 -24.32 8.45 30.14
CA MET A 86 -23.73 9.33 31.17
C MET A 86 -23.84 10.82 30.78
N ILE A 87 -23.78 11.16 29.52
CA ILE A 87 -23.96 12.52 29.03
C ILE A 87 -25.34 13.09 29.43
N VAL A 88 -26.36 12.24 29.48
CA VAL A 88 -27.75 12.67 29.85
C VAL A 88 -27.87 12.99 31.34
N VAL A 89 -27.02 12.46 32.20
CA VAL A 89 -27.08 12.66 33.66
C VAL A 89 -26.98 14.14 34.05
N THR A 90 -26.06 14.89 33.43
CA THR A 90 -25.89 16.34 33.76
C THR A 90 -27.11 17.18 33.43
N PRO A 91 -27.80 17.08 32.27
CA PRO A 91 -29.07 17.75 32.01
C PRO A 91 -30.17 17.37 33.01
N LEU A 92 -30.29 16.09 33.35
CA LEU A 92 -31.29 15.63 34.33
C LEU A 92 -31.03 16.20 35.73
N TYR A 93 -29.76 16.31 36.12
CA TYR A 93 -29.37 16.96 37.38
C TYR A 93 -29.78 18.41 37.41
N LEU A 94 -29.53 19.20 36.36
CA LEU A 94 -29.96 20.60 36.30
C LEU A 94 -31.47 20.70 36.34
N ASN A 95 -32.19 19.83 35.63
CA ASN A 95 -33.64 19.78 35.71
C ASN A 95 -34.10 19.54 37.17
N ALA A 96 -33.54 18.57 37.87
CA ALA A 96 -33.89 18.26 39.26
C ALA A 96 -33.59 19.42 40.21
N ILE A 97 -32.45 20.12 40.03
CA ILE A 97 -32.10 21.28 40.86
C ILE A 97 -33.13 22.39 40.69
N TYR A 98 -33.35 22.86 39.47
CA TYR A 98 -34.17 24.02 39.22
C TYR A 98 -35.66 23.75 39.38
N SER A 99 -36.15 22.51 39.15
CA SER A 99 -37.55 22.16 39.27
C SER A 99 -37.98 21.78 40.69
N ARG A 100 -37.07 21.22 41.52
CA ARG A 100 -37.46 20.60 42.80
C ARG A 100 -36.57 21.02 43.97
N ILE A 101 -35.27 21.00 43.84
CA ILE A 101 -34.34 21.17 44.97
C ILE A 101 -34.26 22.64 45.40
N LEU A 102 -34.11 23.55 44.43
CA LEU A 102 -33.98 24.97 44.66
C LEU A 102 -35.30 25.59 45.24
N PRO A 103 -36.49 25.30 44.70
CA PRO A 103 -37.73 25.80 45.27
C PRO A 103 -38.02 25.26 46.66
N ALA A 104 -37.54 24.04 46.98
CA ALA A 104 -37.78 23.40 48.29
C ALA A 104 -36.68 23.70 49.33
N TYR A 105 -35.63 24.46 48.97
CA TYR A 105 -34.46 24.74 49.82
C TYR A 105 -33.80 23.48 50.41
N ALA A 106 -33.88 22.33 49.68
CA ALA A 106 -33.46 21.02 50.16
C ALA A 106 -31.93 20.80 50.00
N SER A 107 -31.13 21.36 50.91
CA SER A 107 -29.64 21.30 50.88
C SER A 107 -29.09 19.90 50.94
N ALA A 108 -29.68 19.01 51.73
CA ALA A 108 -29.23 17.60 51.83
C ALA A 108 -29.40 16.87 50.48
N SER A 109 -30.51 17.07 49.78
CA SER A 109 -30.76 16.51 48.45
C SER A 109 -29.77 17.07 47.41
N LEU A 110 -29.44 18.37 47.50
CA LEU A 110 -28.43 18.99 46.63
C LEU A 110 -27.10 18.26 46.71
N TRP A 111 -26.59 18.03 47.91
CA TRP A 111 -25.31 17.32 48.09
C TRP A 111 -25.36 15.90 47.60
N ALA A 112 -26.44 15.16 47.91
CA ALA A 112 -26.58 13.77 47.43
C ALA A 112 -26.59 13.66 45.89
N PHE A 113 -27.36 14.52 45.21
CA PHE A 113 -27.39 14.54 43.75
C PHE A 113 -26.05 15.01 43.15
N SER A 114 -25.40 16.02 43.76
CA SER A 114 -24.10 16.52 43.30
C SER A 114 -22.99 15.45 43.37
N VAL A 115 -22.95 14.67 44.46
CA VAL A 115 -22.03 13.53 44.58
C VAL A 115 -22.33 12.47 43.51
N GLY A 116 -23.61 12.15 43.28
CA GLY A 116 -24.01 11.21 42.24
C GLY A 116 -23.56 11.64 40.83
N VAL A 117 -23.72 12.92 40.51
CA VAL A 117 -23.27 13.48 39.21
C VAL A 117 -21.76 13.52 39.11
N ALA A 118 -21.04 13.83 40.19
CA ALA A 118 -19.57 13.77 40.20
C ALA A 118 -19.06 12.38 39.91
N LEU A 119 -19.69 11.34 40.50
CA LEU A 119 -19.37 9.94 40.18
C LEU A 119 -19.70 9.59 38.72
N ALA A 120 -20.82 10.05 38.18
CA ALA A 120 -21.21 9.85 36.77
C ALA A 120 -20.19 10.51 35.80
N LEU A 121 -19.75 11.74 36.11
CA LEU A 121 -18.73 12.44 35.32
C LEU A 121 -17.37 11.71 35.38
N LEU A 122 -17.00 11.18 36.55
CA LEU A 122 -15.81 10.35 36.67
C LEU A 122 -15.92 9.09 35.82
N ALA A 123 -17.06 8.41 35.87
CA ALA A 123 -17.35 7.25 35.04
C ALA A 123 -17.29 7.59 33.54
N GLU A 124 -17.90 8.71 33.12
CA GLU A 124 -17.82 9.23 31.75
C GLU A 124 -16.35 9.44 31.31
N TYR A 125 -15.54 10.06 32.17
CA TYR A 125 -14.11 10.28 31.89
C TYR A 125 -13.35 8.97 31.70
N LEU A 126 -13.56 7.98 32.58
CA LEU A 126 -12.90 6.68 32.48
C LEU A 126 -13.31 5.92 31.21
N LEU A 127 -14.61 5.93 30.88
CA LEU A 127 -15.14 5.31 29.67
C LEU A 127 -14.59 5.98 28.39
N ARG A 128 -14.46 7.30 28.37
CA ARG A 128 -13.85 8.03 27.24
C ARG A 128 -12.37 7.67 27.08
N ARG A 129 -11.63 7.55 28.20
CA ARG A 129 -10.24 7.11 28.20
C ARG A 129 -10.10 5.70 27.61
N ASP A 130 -10.94 4.77 28.04
CA ASP A 130 -10.88 3.39 27.53
C ASP A 130 -11.34 3.30 26.07
N ARG A 131 -12.30 4.10 25.63
CA ARG A 131 -12.67 4.24 24.22
C ARG A 131 -11.49 4.73 23.37
N GLN A 132 -10.69 5.68 23.83
CA GLN A 132 -9.50 6.13 23.13
C GLN A 132 -8.47 4.99 22.97
N LYS A 133 -8.26 4.17 24.00
CA LYS A 133 -7.38 2.99 23.90
C LYS A 133 -7.91 1.98 22.88
N LEU A 134 -9.21 1.74 22.84
CA LEU A 134 -9.83 0.84 21.86
C LEU A 134 -9.69 1.39 20.43
N ASN A 135 -9.85 2.72 20.23
CA ASN A 135 -9.61 3.36 18.93
C ASN A 135 -8.16 3.13 18.46
N ILE A 136 -7.17 3.36 19.34
CA ILE A 136 -5.75 3.11 19.03
C ILE A 136 -5.52 1.62 18.69
N SER A 137 -6.11 0.70 19.46
CA SER A 137 -5.99 -0.73 19.22
C SER A 137 -6.60 -1.14 17.88
N LEU A 138 -7.73 -0.55 17.48
CA LEU A 138 -8.35 -0.78 16.17
C LEU A 138 -7.47 -0.28 15.03
N VAL A 139 -6.93 0.94 15.15
CA VAL A 139 -5.99 1.54 14.20
C VAL A 139 -4.76 0.64 14.02
N GLN A 140 -4.16 0.21 15.13
CA GLN A 140 -3.00 -0.67 15.12
C GLN A 140 -3.33 -2.02 14.46
N ARG A 141 -4.53 -2.57 14.72
CA ARG A 141 -4.97 -3.83 14.11
C ARG A 141 -5.18 -3.71 12.61
N ILE A 142 -5.76 -2.59 12.14
CA ILE A 142 -5.89 -2.29 10.71
C ILE A 142 -4.51 -2.26 10.05
N HIS A 143 -3.55 -1.56 10.66
CA HIS A 143 -2.18 -1.46 10.14
C HIS A 143 -1.45 -2.81 10.11
N THR A 144 -1.55 -3.63 11.17
CA THR A 144 -0.77 -4.88 11.27
C THR A 144 -1.40 -6.07 10.53
N THR A 145 -2.71 -6.09 10.34
CA THR A 145 -3.41 -7.26 9.79
C THR A 145 -4.08 -6.98 8.44
N ILE A 146 -4.78 -5.85 8.31
CA ILE A 146 -5.58 -5.56 7.11
C ILE A 146 -4.70 -4.97 6.01
N GLU A 147 -3.86 -4.00 6.34
CA GLU A 147 -3.02 -3.29 5.37
C GLU A 147 -2.05 -4.23 4.63
N PRO A 148 -1.31 -5.16 5.26
CA PRO A 148 -0.46 -6.10 4.53
C PRO A 148 -1.22 -6.97 3.52
N ASN A 149 -2.46 -7.34 3.83
CA ASN A 149 -3.29 -8.11 2.91
C ASN A 149 -3.72 -7.30 1.69
N ILE A 150 -4.03 -6.01 1.89
CA ILE A 150 -4.35 -5.10 0.79
C ILE A 150 -3.11 -4.87 -0.08
N VAL A 151 -1.96 -4.60 0.54
CA VAL A 151 -0.69 -4.41 -0.19
C VAL A 151 -0.35 -5.64 -1.02
N ARG A 152 -0.46 -6.85 -0.45
CA ARG A 152 -0.24 -8.10 -1.20
C ARG A 152 -1.17 -8.24 -2.39
N ARG A 153 -2.46 -7.88 -2.24
CA ARG A 153 -3.41 -7.91 -3.36
C ARG A 153 -3.06 -6.89 -4.43
N LEU A 154 -2.71 -5.67 -4.04
CA LEU A 154 -2.29 -4.63 -4.97
C LEU A 154 -1.04 -5.03 -5.76
N LEU A 155 -0.09 -5.71 -5.12
CA LEU A 155 1.11 -6.22 -5.79
C LEU A 155 0.81 -7.39 -6.76
N ARG A 156 -0.32 -8.08 -6.59
CA ARG A 156 -0.79 -9.14 -7.49
C ARG A 156 -1.59 -8.62 -8.69
N VAL A 157 -2.08 -7.37 -8.63
CA VAL A 157 -2.80 -6.76 -9.76
C VAL A 157 -1.87 -6.70 -10.97
N ASN A 158 -2.30 -7.34 -12.05
CA ASN A 158 -1.52 -7.39 -13.27
C ASN A 158 -1.42 -6.03 -13.93
N ALA A 159 -0.21 -5.65 -14.25
CA ALA A 159 0.09 -4.47 -15.03
C ALA A 159 -0.15 -4.65 -16.54
N SER A 160 -0.98 -5.60 -16.93
CA SER A 160 -1.18 -5.98 -18.34
C SER A 160 -1.78 -4.88 -19.21
N GLN A 161 -2.29 -3.81 -18.62
CA GLN A 161 -3.01 -2.76 -19.35
C GLN A 161 -2.31 -1.40 -19.45
N SER A 162 -1.14 -1.23 -18.84
CA SER A 162 -0.43 0.06 -18.95
C SER A 162 1.09 -0.10 -19.01
N ASN A 163 1.75 0.73 -19.86
CA ASN A 163 3.21 0.89 -19.86
C ASN A 163 3.77 1.43 -18.52
N GLU A 164 2.91 1.89 -17.62
CA GLU A 164 3.22 2.43 -16.29
C GLU A 164 3.16 1.35 -15.22
N TRP A 165 3.88 0.23 -15.45
CA TRP A 165 3.99 -0.82 -14.45
C TRP A 165 4.63 -0.26 -13.17
N GLY A 166 3.89 -0.36 -12.07
CA GLY A 166 4.28 0.22 -10.79
C GLY A 166 3.55 1.53 -10.44
N ALA A 167 3.31 2.44 -11.40
CA ALA A 167 2.62 3.69 -11.12
C ALA A 167 1.16 3.49 -10.66
N ALA A 168 0.46 2.52 -11.24
CA ALA A 168 -0.91 2.18 -10.83
C ALA A 168 -0.95 1.60 -9.42
N GLN A 169 0.01 0.74 -9.04
CA GLN A 169 0.13 0.18 -7.69
C GLN A 169 0.49 1.26 -6.66
N PHE A 170 1.41 2.18 -6.98
CA PHE A 170 1.73 3.31 -6.11
C PHE A 170 0.52 4.20 -5.88
N ARG A 171 -0.21 4.55 -6.94
CA ARG A 171 -1.47 5.31 -6.84
C ARG A 171 -2.50 4.59 -5.98
N ALA A 172 -2.62 3.28 -6.10
CA ALA A 172 -3.52 2.47 -5.29
C ALA A 172 -3.11 2.42 -3.81
N LEU A 173 -1.81 2.40 -3.50
CA LEU A 173 -1.34 2.51 -2.12
C LEU A 173 -1.69 3.87 -1.50
N ASP A 174 -1.60 4.95 -2.26
CA ASP A 174 -2.02 6.28 -1.78
C ASP A 174 -3.54 6.39 -1.65
N ASP A 175 -4.30 5.79 -2.55
CA ASP A 175 -5.74 5.64 -2.40
C ASP A 175 -6.11 4.87 -1.11
N TRP A 176 -5.38 3.81 -0.79
CA TRP A 176 -5.56 3.10 0.48
C TRP A 176 -5.24 3.98 1.69
N LYS A 177 -4.14 4.75 1.65
CA LYS A 177 -3.79 5.70 2.71
C LYS A 177 -4.91 6.72 2.94
N MET A 178 -5.54 7.23 1.87
CA MET A 178 -6.69 8.14 1.99
C MET A 178 -7.87 7.49 2.70
N VAL A 179 -8.24 6.27 2.32
CA VAL A 179 -9.34 5.51 2.96
C VAL A 179 -9.04 5.26 4.44
N ARG A 180 -7.82 4.81 4.74
CA ARG A 180 -7.36 4.56 6.12
C ARG A 180 -7.39 5.83 6.97
N ASN A 181 -6.83 6.93 6.46
CA ASN A 181 -6.75 8.19 7.20
C ASN A 181 -8.14 8.76 7.48
N PHE A 182 -9.07 8.63 6.53
CA PHE A 182 -10.47 8.99 6.75
C PHE A 182 -11.10 8.17 7.88
N ALA A 183 -10.89 6.84 7.90
CA ALA A 183 -11.42 5.99 8.97
C ALA A 183 -10.89 6.42 10.36
N PHE A 184 -9.60 6.77 10.46
CA PHE A 184 -9.00 7.26 11.70
C PHE A 184 -9.58 8.61 12.12
N LEU A 185 -9.77 9.51 11.18
CA LEU A 185 -10.36 10.83 11.45
C LEU A 185 -11.81 10.69 11.93
N ALA A 186 -12.60 9.83 11.30
CA ALA A 186 -13.99 9.56 11.69
C ALA A 186 -14.08 8.97 13.11
N LEU A 187 -13.17 8.09 13.50
CA LEU A 187 -13.09 7.55 14.88
C LEU A 187 -12.74 8.65 15.89
N ASN A 188 -11.80 9.55 15.57
CA ASN A 188 -11.39 10.64 16.46
C ASN A 188 -12.49 11.67 16.65
N LEU A 189 -13.28 11.97 15.62
CA LEU A 189 -14.38 12.94 15.68
C LEU A 189 -15.68 12.36 16.24
N ASN A 190 -15.62 11.14 16.78
CA ASN A 190 -16.77 10.47 17.41
C ASN A 190 -17.99 10.34 16.48
N VAL A 191 -17.78 10.17 15.19
CA VAL A 191 -18.86 9.94 14.20
C VAL A 191 -19.71 8.72 14.58
N VAL A 192 -19.12 7.78 15.33
CA VAL A 192 -19.82 6.62 15.92
C VAL A 192 -20.97 7.03 16.84
N ASP A 193 -20.94 8.24 17.40
CA ASP A 193 -21.97 8.73 18.31
C ASP A 193 -23.20 9.33 17.57
N VAL A 194 -23.16 9.49 16.24
CA VAL A 194 -24.29 10.02 15.44
C VAL A 194 -25.62 9.27 15.65
N PRO A 195 -25.67 7.93 15.72
CA PRO A 195 -26.93 7.23 15.98
C PRO A 195 -27.58 7.56 17.32
N PHE A 196 -26.78 7.96 18.32
CA PHE A 196 -27.31 8.30 19.66
C PHE A 196 -28.04 9.66 19.73
N ILE A 197 -28.05 10.42 18.64
CA ILE A 197 -28.90 11.62 18.50
C ILE A 197 -30.35 11.27 18.74
N LEU A 198 -30.79 10.08 18.34
CA LEU A 198 -32.17 9.61 18.62
C LEU A 198 -32.45 9.47 20.12
N LEU A 199 -31.46 9.02 20.90
CA LEU A 199 -31.57 8.96 22.37
C LEU A 199 -31.74 10.36 22.94
N PHE A 200 -30.94 11.34 22.50
CA PHE A 200 -31.06 12.73 22.97
C PHE A 200 -32.38 13.34 22.58
N LEU A 201 -32.87 13.13 21.36
CA LEU A 201 -34.20 13.58 20.92
C LEU A 201 -35.30 12.97 21.77
N LEU A 202 -35.21 11.69 22.10
CA LEU A 202 -36.18 11.03 23.00
C LEU A 202 -36.22 11.70 24.38
N VAL A 203 -35.06 11.96 24.98
CA VAL A 203 -34.97 12.61 26.29
C VAL A 203 -35.48 14.06 26.22
N ILE A 204 -35.17 14.80 25.15
CA ILE A 204 -35.70 16.15 24.92
C ILE A 204 -37.24 16.11 24.78
N ALA A 205 -37.78 15.11 24.07
CA ALA A 205 -39.25 14.97 23.93
C ALA A 205 -39.95 14.70 25.28
N ILE A 206 -39.32 13.86 26.14
CA ILE A 206 -39.86 13.57 27.49
C ILE A 206 -39.81 14.80 28.40
N LEU A 207 -38.72 15.57 28.39
CA LEU A 207 -38.52 16.71 29.28
C LEU A 207 -39.12 18.00 28.75
N GLY A 208 -38.98 18.25 27.46
CA GLY A 208 -39.27 19.52 26.78
C GLY A 208 -40.56 19.49 25.94
N GLN A 209 -41.24 18.32 25.86
CA GLN A 209 -42.45 18.14 25.06
C GLN A 209 -42.30 18.70 23.63
N TRP A 210 -43.08 19.66 23.20
CA TRP A 210 -43.06 20.26 21.86
C TRP A 210 -41.75 20.99 21.51
N VAL A 211 -40.87 21.29 22.50
CA VAL A 211 -39.56 21.91 22.21
C VAL A 211 -38.69 21.02 21.32
N VAL A 212 -38.93 19.70 21.29
CA VAL A 212 -38.20 18.75 20.45
C VAL A 212 -38.29 19.05 18.95
N VAL A 213 -39.33 19.79 18.51
CA VAL A 213 -39.47 20.17 17.10
C VAL A 213 -38.32 21.05 16.62
N VAL A 214 -37.77 21.91 17.50
CA VAL A 214 -36.65 22.79 17.17
C VAL A 214 -35.39 22.00 16.81
N PRO A 215 -34.86 21.10 17.66
CA PRO A 215 -33.70 20.32 17.28
C PRO A 215 -33.92 19.38 16.08
N ILE A 216 -35.14 18.85 15.88
CA ILE A 216 -35.46 18.06 14.68
C ILE A 216 -35.33 18.93 13.42
N PHE A 217 -35.89 20.14 13.44
CA PHE A 217 -35.74 21.08 12.32
C PHE A 217 -34.27 21.43 12.03
N ILE A 218 -33.49 21.72 13.09
CA ILE A 218 -32.06 22.03 12.97
C ILE A 218 -31.26 20.87 12.41
N ILE A 219 -31.54 19.63 12.80
CA ILE A 219 -30.92 18.43 12.21
C ILE A 219 -31.22 18.38 10.71
N GLY A 220 -32.47 18.63 10.29
CA GLY A 220 -32.84 18.71 8.89
C GLY A 220 -32.01 19.76 8.12
N VAL A 221 -31.85 20.96 8.70
CA VAL A 221 -31.00 22.01 8.12
C VAL A 221 -29.54 21.54 7.97
N ILE A 222 -28.99 20.92 9.01
CA ILE A 222 -27.60 20.39 8.95
C ILE A 222 -27.46 19.34 7.84
N PHE A 223 -28.39 18.41 7.69
CA PHE A 223 -28.36 17.42 6.61
C PHE A 223 -28.46 18.08 5.23
N CYS A 224 -29.30 19.11 5.05
CA CYS A 224 -29.37 19.87 3.80
C CYS A 224 -28.01 20.54 3.48
N VAL A 225 -27.40 21.15 4.49
CA VAL A 225 -26.08 21.78 4.36
C VAL A 225 -25.01 20.73 4.05
N MET A 226 -25.00 19.58 4.74
CA MET A 226 -24.09 18.47 4.45
C MET A 226 -24.26 17.95 3.03
N TYR A 227 -25.48 17.77 2.56
CA TYR A 227 -25.76 17.36 1.17
C TYR A 227 -25.25 18.38 0.15
N TYR A 228 -25.47 19.68 0.40
CA TYR A 228 -24.94 20.74 -0.45
C TYR A 228 -23.40 20.68 -0.57
N TYR A 229 -22.70 20.54 0.57
CA TYR A 229 -21.24 20.44 0.57
C TYR A 229 -20.73 19.14 -0.06
N TRP A 230 -21.45 18.04 0.11
CA TRP A 230 -21.15 16.78 -0.58
C TRP A 230 -21.21 16.95 -2.11
N ARG A 231 -22.25 17.59 -2.61
CA ARG A 231 -22.39 17.90 -4.04
C ARG A 231 -21.28 18.82 -4.55
N GLN A 232 -20.90 19.81 -3.76
CA GLN A 232 -19.77 20.68 -4.07
C GLN A 232 -18.44 19.92 -4.12
N ALA A 233 -18.22 18.97 -3.23
CA ALA A 233 -17.06 18.08 -3.26
C ALA A 233 -17.04 17.24 -4.54
N GLU A 234 -18.19 16.67 -4.94
CA GLU A 234 -18.33 15.88 -6.16
C GLU A 234 -17.88 16.68 -7.39
N LEU A 235 -18.35 17.88 -7.58
CA LEU A 235 -18.00 18.75 -8.70
C LEU A 235 -16.49 19.04 -8.76
N GLN A 236 -15.87 19.32 -7.61
CA GLN A 236 -14.44 19.63 -7.56
C GLN A 236 -13.51 18.45 -7.88
N PHE A 237 -13.86 17.28 -7.35
CA PHE A 237 -13.05 16.09 -7.60
C PHE A 237 -13.27 15.54 -9.01
N SER A 238 -14.33 15.95 -9.74
CA SER A 238 -14.55 15.58 -11.14
C SER A 238 -13.59 16.29 -12.09
N GLU A 239 -13.20 17.52 -11.78
CA GLU A 239 -12.45 18.39 -12.69
C GLU A 239 -10.93 18.20 -12.65
N ARG A 240 -10.38 17.41 -11.74
CA ARG A 240 -8.92 17.29 -11.59
C ARG A 240 -8.45 15.84 -11.71
N PRO A 241 -7.40 15.58 -12.52
CA PRO A 241 -6.59 14.40 -12.33
C PRO A 241 -5.96 14.48 -10.94
N LEU A 242 -6.22 13.49 -10.10
CA LEU A 242 -5.83 13.44 -8.69
C LEU A 242 -4.31 13.29 -8.47
N TYR A 243 -3.54 13.13 -9.54
CA TYR A 243 -2.13 12.82 -9.46
C TYR A 243 -1.36 13.59 -10.53
N ARG A 244 -0.48 14.45 -10.09
CA ARG A 244 0.72 14.83 -10.84
C ARG A 244 1.88 14.09 -10.18
N ASP A 245 2.67 13.43 -10.98
CA ASP A 245 3.85 12.75 -10.46
C ASP A 245 4.83 13.80 -9.92
N PRO A 246 5.20 13.73 -8.63
CA PRO A 246 6.20 14.64 -8.09
C PRO A 246 7.51 14.46 -8.87
N PRO A 247 8.37 15.50 -8.91
CA PRO A 247 9.69 15.36 -9.52
C PRO A 247 10.40 14.15 -8.93
N THR A 248 10.88 13.28 -9.79
CA THR A 248 11.61 12.10 -9.35
C THR A 248 13.01 12.49 -8.87
N PRO A 249 13.66 11.69 -8.02
CA PRO A 249 15.07 11.91 -7.68
C PRO A 249 15.97 12.04 -8.92
N VAL A 250 15.61 11.36 -10.02
CA VAL A 250 16.32 11.44 -11.29
C VAL A 250 16.18 12.82 -11.92
N ASP A 251 14.98 13.43 -11.91
CA ASP A 251 14.77 14.79 -12.41
C ASP A 251 15.62 15.80 -11.65
N MET A 252 15.73 15.65 -10.33
CA MET A 252 16.54 16.51 -9.48
C MET A 252 18.04 16.39 -9.80
N ILE A 253 18.52 15.14 -9.98
CA ILE A 253 19.91 14.86 -10.35
C ILE A 253 20.21 15.42 -11.74
N VAL A 254 19.36 15.18 -12.72
CA VAL A 254 19.53 15.65 -14.10
C VAL A 254 19.55 17.18 -14.13
N ALA A 255 18.64 17.85 -13.45
CA ALA A 255 18.59 19.31 -13.38
C ALA A 255 19.87 19.90 -12.73
N SER A 256 20.39 19.23 -11.69
CA SER A 256 21.65 19.60 -11.04
C SER A 256 22.85 19.43 -11.97
N ILE A 257 22.94 18.31 -12.70
CA ILE A 257 24.04 18.03 -13.65
C ILE A 257 24.03 19.01 -14.81
N ILE A 258 22.84 19.36 -15.34
CA ILE A 258 22.69 20.31 -16.44
C ILE A 258 22.93 21.78 -15.97
N GLY A 259 23.00 22.00 -14.66
CA GLY A 259 23.13 23.36 -14.10
C GLY A 259 21.85 24.21 -14.21
N ARG A 260 20.68 23.55 -14.36
CA ARG A 260 19.36 24.18 -14.50
C ARG A 260 18.40 23.72 -13.40
N PRO A 261 18.72 23.94 -12.11
CA PRO A 261 17.80 23.58 -11.02
C PRO A 261 16.50 24.38 -11.07
N ASP A 262 16.50 25.54 -11.71
CA ASP A 262 15.34 26.41 -11.98
C ASP A 262 14.21 25.63 -12.67
N VAL A 263 14.50 24.79 -13.66
CA VAL A 263 13.47 24.04 -14.40
C VAL A 263 12.67 23.10 -13.51
N VAL A 264 13.34 22.40 -12.59
CA VAL A 264 12.66 21.49 -11.63
C VAL A 264 11.99 22.31 -10.53
N SER A 265 12.64 23.37 -10.06
CA SER A 265 12.10 24.29 -9.07
C SER A 265 10.82 24.96 -9.57
N ASP A 266 10.82 25.51 -10.78
CA ASP A 266 9.66 26.19 -11.36
C ASP A 266 8.49 25.22 -11.58
N ARG A 267 8.76 24.00 -12.04
CA ARG A 267 7.75 22.96 -12.15
C ARG A 267 7.17 22.58 -10.79
N TYR A 268 8.03 22.37 -9.79
CA TYR A 268 7.61 22.07 -8.43
C TYR A 268 6.80 23.22 -7.82
N MET A 269 7.24 24.47 -8.01
CA MET A 269 6.52 25.64 -7.51
C MET A 269 5.18 25.83 -8.20
N SER A 270 5.09 25.65 -9.52
CA SER A 270 3.82 25.69 -10.27
C SER A 270 2.84 24.61 -9.77
N ASP A 271 3.31 23.39 -9.52
CA ASP A 271 2.49 22.30 -8.97
C ASP A 271 2.09 22.60 -7.51
N SER A 272 3.02 23.11 -6.70
CA SER A 272 2.78 23.54 -5.33
C SER A 272 1.78 24.69 -5.24
N GLU A 273 1.83 25.69 -6.12
CA GLU A 273 0.87 26.79 -6.19
C GLU A 273 -0.56 26.27 -6.45
N THR A 274 -0.70 25.32 -7.38
CA THR A 274 -2.02 24.73 -7.66
C THR A 274 -2.55 23.94 -6.48
N ASP A 275 -1.68 23.26 -5.73
CA ASP A 275 -2.03 22.51 -4.53
C ASP A 275 -2.39 23.44 -3.37
N ILE A 276 -1.63 24.53 -3.18
CA ILE A 276 -1.91 25.58 -2.19
C ILE A 276 -3.24 26.27 -2.49
N GLU A 277 -3.54 26.59 -3.76
CA GLU A 277 -4.84 27.14 -4.12
C GLU A 277 -5.99 26.16 -3.84
N ALA A 278 -5.80 24.89 -4.13
CA ALA A 278 -6.79 23.87 -3.82
C ALA A 278 -6.98 23.68 -2.31
N TRP A 279 -5.88 23.73 -1.55
CA TRP A 279 -5.90 23.70 -0.09
C TRP A 279 -6.60 24.94 0.47
N LYS A 280 -6.26 26.13 -0.03
CA LYS A 280 -6.90 27.41 0.36
C LYS A 280 -8.41 27.39 0.13
N LYS A 281 -8.87 26.90 -1.03
CA LYS A 281 -10.30 26.76 -1.33
C LYS A 281 -10.97 25.74 -0.40
N ARG A 282 -10.33 24.63 -0.06
CA ARG A 282 -10.82 23.65 0.91
C ARG A 282 -10.88 24.25 2.31
N TYR A 283 -9.82 24.91 2.74
CA TYR A 283 -9.75 25.56 4.05
C TYR A 283 -10.82 26.63 4.21
N GLN A 284 -10.98 27.53 3.24
CA GLN A 284 -12.01 28.59 3.26
C GLN A 284 -13.42 28.00 3.37
N ARG A 285 -13.71 26.89 2.71
CA ARG A 285 -14.99 26.21 2.77
C ARG A 285 -15.22 25.52 4.11
N ASN A 286 -14.23 24.83 4.63
CA ASN A 286 -14.32 24.26 5.97
C ASN A 286 -14.53 25.35 7.03
N ALA A 287 -13.82 26.45 6.91
CA ALA A 287 -14.00 27.59 7.80
C ALA A 287 -15.40 28.24 7.67
N ALA A 288 -15.92 28.35 6.44
CA ALA A 288 -17.29 28.83 6.20
C ALA A 288 -18.32 27.88 6.81
N PHE A 289 -18.12 26.58 6.65
CA PHE A 289 -18.98 25.56 7.24
C PHE A 289 -18.95 25.58 8.77
N GLN A 290 -17.77 25.71 9.38
CA GLN A 290 -17.66 25.85 10.84
C GLN A 290 -18.37 27.10 11.34
N ARG A 291 -18.20 28.25 10.66
CA ARG A 291 -18.95 29.48 11.01
C ARG A 291 -20.44 29.26 10.93
N LEU A 292 -20.92 28.55 9.90
CA LEU A 292 -22.34 28.21 9.77
C LEU A 292 -22.81 27.30 10.91
N ASN A 293 -22.02 26.31 11.32
CA ASN A 293 -22.32 25.45 12.45
C ASN A 293 -22.47 26.26 13.77
N TYR A 294 -21.57 27.23 14.00
CA TYR A 294 -21.71 28.14 15.16
C TYR A 294 -23.00 28.97 15.10
N ALA A 295 -23.32 29.50 13.91
CA ALA A 295 -24.57 30.26 13.73
C ALA A 295 -25.81 29.38 13.94
N ILE A 296 -25.81 28.17 13.42
CA ILE A 296 -26.88 27.18 13.60
C ILE A 296 -27.06 26.84 15.09
N ASN A 297 -25.95 26.60 15.82
CA ASN A 297 -26.02 26.32 17.26
C ASN A 297 -26.58 27.53 18.06
N GLY A 298 -26.16 28.73 17.71
CA GLY A 298 -26.72 29.96 18.31
C GLY A 298 -28.21 30.15 17.99
N ALA A 299 -28.61 29.95 16.74
CA ALA A 299 -30.00 30.01 16.32
C ALA A 299 -30.87 28.97 17.06
N GLN A 300 -30.35 27.73 17.19
CA GLN A 300 -31.03 26.68 17.96
C GLN A 300 -31.29 27.12 19.41
N LEU A 301 -30.29 27.69 20.07
CA LEU A 301 -30.42 28.18 21.44
C LEU A 301 -31.56 29.20 21.53
N VAL A 302 -31.56 30.24 20.66
CA VAL A 302 -32.58 31.28 20.64
C VAL A 302 -33.98 30.69 20.39
N LEU A 303 -34.10 29.80 19.39
CA LEU A 303 -35.39 29.17 19.08
C LEU A 303 -35.94 28.31 20.23
N ILE A 304 -35.05 27.56 20.91
CA ILE A 304 -35.41 26.76 22.09
C ILE A 304 -35.92 27.69 23.20
N VAL A 305 -35.23 28.80 23.50
CA VAL A 305 -35.60 29.73 24.55
C VAL A 305 -36.97 30.40 24.23
N ILE A 306 -37.17 30.84 22.98
CA ILE A 306 -38.44 31.43 22.55
C ILE A 306 -39.59 30.43 22.72
N MET A 307 -39.41 29.20 22.22
CA MET A 307 -40.45 28.17 22.30
C MET A 307 -40.72 27.74 23.73
N ALA A 308 -39.68 27.58 24.54
CA ALA A 308 -39.78 27.23 25.94
C ALA A 308 -40.52 28.32 26.75
N TYR A 309 -40.28 29.59 26.44
CA TYR A 309 -40.98 30.70 27.07
C TYR A 309 -42.50 30.58 26.91
N TYR A 310 -43.01 30.36 25.69
CA TYR A 310 -44.45 30.21 25.46
C TYR A 310 -45.02 28.94 26.11
N LEU A 311 -44.28 27.85 26.17
CA LEU A 311 -44.70 26.61 26.82
C LEU A 311 -44.73 26.72 28.34
N VAL A 312 -43.87 27.53 28.95
CA VAL A 312 -43.90 27.85 30.38
C VAL A 312 -45.11 28.72 30.72
N LEU A 313 -45.40 29.74 29.89
CA LEU A 313 -46.61 30.56 30.05
C LEU A 313 -47.90 29.74 29.93
N ALA A 314 -47.90 28.73 29.05
CA ALA A 314 -49.00 27.77 28.91
C ALA A 314 -49.09 26.75 30.07
N GLY A 315 -48.17 26.80 31.05
CA GLY A 315 -48.13 25.86 32.18
C GLY A 315 -47.72 24.45 31.84
N SER A 316 -47.27 24.21 30.61
CA SER A 316 -46.92 22.86 30.11
C SER A 316 -45.45 22.46 30.36
N LEU A 317 -44.58 23.45 30.65
CA LEU A 317 -43.15 23.21 30.82
C LEU A 317 -42.61 23.77 32.13
N ASN A 318 -41.80 22.99 32.85
CA ASN A 318 -41.14 23.43 34.08
C ASN A 318 -39.86 24.23 33.77
N GLN A 319 -39.50 25.21 34.60
CA GLN A 319 -38.29 26.02 34.41
C GLN A 319 -37.00 25.20 34.35
N GLY A 320 -36.89 24.15 35.18
CA GLY A 320 -35.73 23.28 35.17
C GLY A 320 -35.55 22.50 33.85
N ALA A 321 -36.65 22.16 33.17
CA ALA A 321 -36.61 21.47 31.89
C ALA A 321 -35.97 22.33 30.80
N ILE A 322 -36.08 23.66 30.85
CA ILE A 322 -35.44 24.57 29.88
C ILE A 322 -33.92 24.38 29.88
N PHE A 323 -33.30 24.43 31.06
CA PHE A 323 -31.85 24.26 31.19
C PHE A 323 -31.40 22.89 30.72
N ALA A 324 -32.16 21.85 31.05
CA ALA A 324 -31.85 20.49 30.61
C ALA A 324 -31.90 20.33 29.07
N VAL A 325 -32.96 20.89 28.46
CA VAL A 325 -33.16 20.83 27.00
C VAL A 325 -32.07 21.62 26.26
N ILE A 326 -31.75 22.85 26.71
CA ILE A 326 -30.68 23.68 26.11
C ILE A 326 -29.34 22.91 26.11
N LEU A 327 -28.96 22.35 27.27
CA LEU A 327 -27.71 21.65 27.42
C LEU A 327 -27.66 20.38 26.56
N LEU A 328 -28.76 19.62 26.53
CA LEU A 328 -28.85 18.38 25.77
C LEU A 328 -28.85 18.63 24.27
N ALA A 329 -29.60 19.66 23.82
CA ALA A 329 -29.64 20.04 22.41
C ALA A 329 -28.27 20.49 21.89
N GLY A 330 -27.49 21.25 22.68
CA GLY A 330 -26.13 21.63 22.32
C GLY A 330 -25.19 20.43 22.22
N ARG A 331 -25.26 19.49 23.18
CA ARG A 331 -24.42 18.27 23.14
C ARG A 331 -24.78 17.32 21.99
N MET A 332 -26.06 17.25 21.62
CA MET A 332 -26.55 16.42 20.52
C MET A 332 -25.97 16.81 19.16
N LEU A 333 -25.70 18.11 18.93
CA LEU A 333 -25.16 18.58 17.65
C LEU A 333 -23.65 18.28 17.47
N MET A 334 -22.89 18.03 18.54
CA MET A 334 -21.45 17.83 18.45
C MET A 334 -21.04 16.69 17.51
N PRO A 335 -21.63 15.49 17.56
CA PRO A 335 -21.30 14.42 16.61
C PRO A 335 -21.64 14.79 15.16
N LEU A 336 -22.72 15.54 14.92
CA LEU A 336 -23.08 16.02 13.58
C LEU A 336 -22.07 17.03 13.05
N PHE A 337 -21.62 17.96 13.88
CA PHE A 337 -20.58 18.92 13.49
C PHE A 337 -19.26 18.21 13.22
N GLY A 338 -18.90 17.19 13.99
CA GLY A 338 -17.76 16.31 13.72
C GLY A 338 -17.88 15.63 12.35
N ALA A 339 -19.01 14.98 12.08
CA ALA A 339 -19.26 14.31 10.81
C ALA A 339 -19.24 15.28 9.61
N SER A 340 -19.78 16.48 9.80
CA SER A 340 -19.84 17.51 8.76
C SER A 340 -18.48 18.11 8.43
N SER A 341 -17.56 18.19 9.39
CA SER A 341 -16.21 18.76 9.19
C SER A 341 -15.33 17.89 8.30
N ILE A 342 -15.67 16.62 8.11
CA ILE A 342 -14.89 15.64 7.32
C ILE A 342 -15.56 15.24 6.00
N ILE A 343 -16.52 16.03 5.52
CA ILE A 343 -17.29 15.70 4.29
C ILE A 343 -16.36 15.57 3.08
N TYR A 344 -15.36 16.45 2.93
CA TYR A 344 -14.45 16.41 1.81
C TYR A 344 -13.53 15.20 1.86
N GLU A 345 -13.03 14.86 3.04
CA GLU A 345 -12.23 13.67 3.30
C GLU A 345 -13.07 12.40 3.06
N ALA A 346 -14.33 12.42 3.46
CA ALA A 346 -15.28 11.33 3.20
C ALA A 346 -15.49 11.10 1.70
N TYR A 347 -15.68 12.18 0.93
CA TYR A 347 -15.83 12.09 -0.52
C TYR A 347 -14.54 11.60 -1.19
N GLY A 348 -13.39 12.15 -0.81
CA GLY A 348 -12.08 11.71 -1.29
C GLY A 348 -11.84 10.23 -1.03
N ALA A 349 -12.06 9.78 0.20
CA ALA A 349 -11.95 8.38 0.59
C ALA A 349 -12.94 7.47 -0.16
N HIS A 350 -14.19 7.92 -0.38
CA HIS A 350 -15.18 7.18 -1.16
C HIS A 350 -14.72 6.97 -2.61
N ARG A 351 -14.19 8.02 -3.25
CA ARG A 351 -13.66 7.95 -4.62
C ARG A 351 -12.43 7.02 -4.70
N SER A 352 -11.50 7.14 -3.75
CA SER A 352 -10.34 6.27 -3.65
C SER A 352 -10.74 4.81 -3.42
N TYR A 353 -11.73 4.57 -2.57
CA TYR A 353 -12.29 3.23 -2.35
C TYR A 353 -12.90 2.64 -3.63
N LYS A 354 -13.65 3.44 -4.41
CA LYS A 354 -14.19 2.99 -5.71
C LYS A 354 -13.09 2.59 -6.69
N ARG A 355 -11.98 3.37 -6.77
CA ARG A 355 -10.85 3.03 -7.64
C ARG A 355 -10.17 1.74 -7.19
N LEU A 356 -9.92 1.61 -5.88
CA LEU A 356 -9.36 0.39 -5.30
C LEU A 356 -10.24 -0.82 -5.59
N LYS A 357 -11.55 -0.68 -5.40
CA LYS A 357 -12.51 -1.75 -5.67
C LYS A 357 -12.49 -2.17 -7.14
N LYS A 358 -12.44 -1.21 -8.07
CA LYS A 358 -12.34 -1.48 -9.51
C LYS A 358 -11.03 -2.20 -9.84
N LEU A 359 -9.89 -1.68 -9.38
CA LEU A 359 -8.56 -2.23 -9.65
C LEU A 359 -8.41 -3.67 -9.10
N ILE A 360 -8.86 -3.91 -7.88
CA ILE A 360 -8.74 -5.24 -7.25
C ILE A 360 -9.81 -6.20 -7.80
N GLY A 361 -11.02 -5.70 -8.14
CA GLY A 361 -12.12 -6.53 -8.67
C GLY A 361 -11.85 -7.02 -10.09
N GLU A 362 -11.25 -6.22 -10.94
CA GLU A 362 -10.87 -6.62 -12.31
C GLU A 362 -9.80 -7.71 -12.33
N SER A 363 -9.05 -7.86 -11.22
CA SER A 363 -8.01 -8.90 -11.10
C SER A 363 -8.54 -10.24 -10.60
N SER A 364 -9.74 -10.29 -10.00
CA SER A 364 -10.24 -11.51 -9.35
C SER A 364 -10.99 -12.44 -10.30
N ASP A 365 -11.47 -11.98 -11.43
CA ASP A 365 -12.27 -12.80 -12.37
C ASP A 365 -11.49 -13.98 -13.00
N ASN A 366 -10.16 -13.97 -12.93
CA ASN A 366 -9.32 -15.01 -13.54
C ASN A 366 -8.59 -15.93 -12.53
N GLN A 367 -8.81 -15.80 -11.19
CA GLN A 367 -7.91 -16.43 -10.21
C GLN A 367 -8.54 -17.38 -9.19
N ASP A 368 -9.79 -17.82 -9.37
CA ASP A 368 -10.48 -18.69 -8.41
C ASP A 368 -10.12 -20.19 -8.48
N GLN A 369 -9.12 -20.55 -9.29
CA GLN A 369 -8.61 -21.91 -9.23
C GLN A 369 -7.51 -22.00 -8.15
N PRO A 370 -7.53 -23.04 -7.29
CA PRO A 370 -6.44 -23.27 -6.36
C PRO A 370 -5.15 -23.40 -7.15
N ILE A 371 -4.13 -22.58 -6.77
CA ILE A 371 -2.82 -22.59 -7.40
C ILE A 371 -2.24 -24.00 -7.19
N HIS A 372 -2.42 -24.86 -8.16
CA HIS A 372 -1.70 -26.13 -8.22
C HIS A 372 -0.26 -25.79 -8.63
N LEU A 373 0.64 -25.73 -7.64
CA LEU A 373 2.07 -25.59 -7.86
C LEU A 373 2.56 -26.83 -8.65
N GLU A 374 2.64 -26.70 -9.96
CA GLU A 374 3.21 -27.76 -10.78
C GLU A 374 4.72 -27.86 -10.55
N LYS A 375 5.22 -29.09 -10.51
CA LYS A 375 6.66 -29.31 -10.51
C LYS A 375 7.17 -29.31 -11.95
N TYR A 376 8.38 -28.78 -12.17
CA TYR A 376 8.98 -28.73 -13.49
C TYR A 376 9.02 -30.10 -14.21
N GLU A 377 9.20 -31.18 -13.46
CA GLU A 377 9.26 -32.55 -13.98
C GLU A 377 7.96 -32.96 -14.68
N ASN A 378 6.83 -32.48 -14.21
CA ASN A 378 5.49 -32.82 -14.72
C ASN A 378 5.08 -31.99 -15.94
N LEU A 379 5.86 -30.97 -16.32
CA LEU A 379 5.56 -30.12 -17.46
C LEU A 379 5.72 -30.87 -18.78
N LYS A 380 4.74 -30.70 -19.67
CA LYS A 380 4.70 -31.35 -21.00
C LYS A 380 5.39 -30.45 -22.05
N SER A 381 6.04 -31.08 -23.01
CA SER A 381 6.55 -30.41 -24.22
C SER A 381 5.43 -30.31 -25.28
N PRO A 382 5.31 -29.19 -26.04
CA PRO A 382 6.13 -27.99 -25.94
C PRO A 382 5.84 -27.23 -24.64
N LEU A 383 6.86 -26.48 -24.16
CA LEU A 383 6.71 -25.70 -22.95
C LEU A 383 5.86 -24.45 -23.20
N TRP A 384 6.14 -23.73 -24.30
CA TRP A 384 5.27 -22.67 -24.81
C TRP A 384 4.88 -22.93 -26.26
N MET A 385 3.66 -22.53 -26.59
CA MET A 385 3.14 -22.47 -27.95
C MET A 385 2.33 -21.16 -28.08
N ILE A 386 2.71 -20.37 -29.05
CA ILE A 386 2.00 -19.14 -29.46
C ILE A 386 1.46 -19.40 -30.86
N GLU A 387 0.17 -19.13 -31.08
CA GLU A 387 -0.51 -19.27 -32.36
C GLU A 387 -1.17 -17.95 -32.72
N HIS A 388 -0.81 -17.39 -33.89
CA HIS A 388 -1.29 -16.12 -34.41
C HIS A 388 -1.24 -14.96 -33.39
N GLY A 389 -0.13 -14.88 -32.63
CA GLY A 389 0.02 -13.96 -31.50
C GLY A 389 0.23 -12.51 -31.94
N THR A 390 -0.72 -11.63 -31.62
CA THR A 390 -0.60 -10.18 -31.84
C THR A 390 -0.63 -9.45 -30.52
N PHE A 391 0.30 -8.49 -30.34
CA PHE A 391 0.36 -7.66 -29.14
C PHE A 391 0.69 -6.20 -29.46
N ALA A 392 -0.06 -5.28 -28.84
CA ALA A 392 0.23 -3.84 -28.83
C ALA A 392 0.14 -3.28 -27.40
N TYR A 393 0.88 -2.20 -27.14
CA TYR A 393 0.71 -1.42 -25.91
C TYR A 393 -0.34 -0.34 -26.14
N ASN A 394 -1.36 -0.28 -25.29
CA ASN A 394 -2.42 0.75 -25.32
C ASN A 394 -3.18 0.86 -26.67
N ASN A 395 -3.26 -0.21 -27.44
CA ASN A 395 -3.92 -0.26 -28.77
C ASN A 395 -3.35 0.74 -29.80
N GLU A 396 -2.15 1.29 -29.60
CA GLU A 396 -1.60 2.33 -30.49
C GLU A 396 -0.65 1.77 -31.54
N LYS A 397 0.33 0.97 -31.12
CA LYS A 397 1.36 0.41 -32.03
C LYS A 397 1.51 -1.07 -31.79
N VAL A 398 1.28 -1.85 -32.84
CA VAL A 398 1.55 -3.29 -32.83
C VAL A 398 3.05 -3.52 -32.68
N ILE A 399 3.42 -4.32 -31.70
CA ILE A 399 4.81 -4.66 -31.35
C ILE A 399 5.16 -6.08 -31.82
N LEU A 400 4.21 -7.01 -31.70
CA LEU A 400 4.30 -8.35 -32.24
C LEU A 400 3.07 -8.57 -33.11
N ASP A 401 3.28 -9.08 -34.32
CA ASP A 401 2.21 -9.22 -35.30
C ASP A 401 2.24 -10.62 -35.92
N ASP A 402 1.13 -11.33 -35.77
CA ASP A 402 0.89 -12.69 -36.31
C ASP A 402 2.05 -13.66 -36.01
N LEU A 403 2.45 -13.72 -34.73
CA LEU A 403 3.60 -14.50 -34.30
C LEU A 403 3.22 -15.95 -34.02
N ASP A 404 3.84 -16.90 -34.73
CA ASP A 404 3.78 -18.33 -34.45
C ASP A 404 5.12 -18.80 -33.85
N LEU A 405 5.09 -19.36 -32.64
CA LEU A 405 6.29 -19.77 -31.94
C LEU A 405 6.07 -21.00 -31.07
N VAL A 406 6.94 -21.99 -31.20
CA VAL A 406 6.98 -23.20 -30.36
C VAL A 406 8.32 -23.29 -29.64
N ILE A 407 8.30 -23.40 -28.32
CA ILE A 407 9.47 -23.55 -27.46
C ILE A 407 9.40 -24.91 -26.76
N PRO A 408 10.24 -25.88 -27.15
CA PRO A 408 10.33 -27.16 -26.47
C PRO A 408 10.93 -27.04 -25.06
N LYS A 409 10.55 -27.96 -24.17
CA LYS A 409 11.18 -28.13 -22.86
C LYS A 409 12.64 -28.54 -23.00
N GLY A 410 13.55 -27.92 -22.25
CA GLY A 410 14.99 -28.21 -22.23
C GLY A 410 15.80 -27.48 -23.31
N GLN A 411 15.17 -26.71 -24.21
CA GLN A 411 15.87 -26.01 -25.29
C GLN A 411 16.46 -24.67 -24.82
N LYS A 412 17.65 -24.32 -25.32
CA LYS A 412 18.34 -23.05 -25.10
C LYS A 412 18.21 -22.20 -26.37
N ILE A 413 17.47 -21.09 -26.28
CA ILE A 413 17.09 -20.25 -27.42
C ILE A 413 17.60 -18.83 -27.20
N ALA A 414 18.22 -18.24 -28.22
CA ALA A 414 18.55 -16.83 -28.28
C ALA A 414 17.50 -16.07 -29.09
N LEU A 415 17.04 -14.94 -28.56
CA LEU A 415 16.27 -13.93 -29.29
C LEU A 415 17.26 -12.85 -29.77
N PHE A 416 17.38 -12.70 -31.07
CA PHE A 416 18.24 -11.71 -31.70
C PHE A 416 17.38 -10.68 -32.47
N GLY A 417 17.84 -9.44 -32.59
CA GLY A 417 17.15 -8.40 -33.35
C GLY A 417 17.46 -7.00 -32.84
N ARG A 418 17.10 -5.99 -33.63
CA ARG A 418 17.33 -4.57 -33.31
C ARG A 418 16.56 -4.15 -32.07
N ASN A 419 16.98 -3.02 -31.45
CA ASN A 419 16.21 -2.40 -30.37
C ASN A 419 14.80 -2.02 -30.89
N GLY A 420 13.76 -2.35 -30.11
CA GLY A 420 12.37 -2.16 -30.50
C GLY A 420 11.77 -3.25 -31.37
N SER A 421 12.47 -4.36 -31.67
CA SER A 421 11.94 -5.47 -32.46
C SER A 421 10.92 -6.37 -31.74
N GLY A 422 10.70 -6.17 -30.40
CA GLY A 422 9.73 -6.94 -29.63
C GLY A 422 10.32 -8.03 -28.72
N LYS A 423 11.66 -8.18 -28.61
CA LYS A 423 12.32 -9.21 -27.77
C LYS A 423 11.87 -9.19 -26.31
N SER A 424 11.99 -8.05 -25.65
CA SER A 424 11.58 -7.88 -24.24
C SER A 424 10.08 -8.07 -24.05
N THR A 425 9.27 -7.68 -25.05
CA THR A 425 7.82 -7.90 -25.04
C THR A 425 7.50 -9.39 -25.13
N LEU A 426 8.18 -10.12 -26.00
CA LEU A 426 8.02 -11.57 -26.10
C LEU A 426 8.43 -12.28 -24.80
N LEU A 427 9.54 -11.90 -24.18
CA LEU A 427 9.96 -12.46 -22.89
C LEU A 427 8.92 -12.19 -21.79
N LYS A 428 8.30 -11.00 -21.76
CA LYS A 428 7.23 -10.66 -20.81
C LYS A 428 5.96 -11.47 -21.05
N LEU A 429 5.61 -11.76 -22.30
CA LEU A 429 4.49 -12.64 -22.65
C LEU A 429 4.75 -14.07 -22.19
N LEU A 430 5.94 -14.62 -22.46
CA LEU A 430 6.35 -15.94 -22.01
C LEU A 430 6.38 -16.06 -20.48
N ALA A 431 6.76 -14.99 -19.78
CA ALA A 431 6.73 -14.93 -18.33
C ALA A 431 5.32 -14.75 -17.73
N GLY A 432 4.29 -14.58 -18.57
CA GLY A 432 2.92 -14.34 -18.12
C GLY A 432 2.68 -12.96 -17.51
N TYR A 433 3.53 -11.97 -17.80
CA TYR A 433 3.31 -10.58 -17.37
C TYR A 433 2.35 -9.82 -18.28
N LEU A 434 2.29 -10.21 -19.57
CA LEU A 434 1.43 -9.59 -20.59
C LEU A 434 0.47 -10.63 -21.16
N ALA A 435 -0.68 -10.19 -21.70
CA ALA A 435 -1.62 -11.00 -22.45
C ALA A 435 -1.59 -10.59 -23.93
N LEU A 436 -1.76 -11.53 -24.83
CA LEU A 436 -1.95 -11.24 -26.25
C LEU A 436 -3.29 -10.52 -26.47
N GLU A 437 -3.34 -9.62 -27.44
CA GLU A 437 -4.61 -9.00 -27.91
C GLU A 437 -5.39 -9.93 -28.83
N LYS A 438 -4.65 -10.65 -29.70
CA LYS A 438 -5.20 -11.67 -30.60
C LYS A 438 -4.31 -12.90 -30.57
N GLY A 439 -4.89 -14.04 -30.96
CA GLY A 439 -4.20 -15.32 -30.93
C GLY A 439 -4.23 -15.99 -29.56
N THR A 440 -3.46 -17.05 -29.40
CA THR A 440 -3.39 -17.84 -28.18
C THR A 440 -1.95 -18.06 -27.74
N ILE A 441 -1.73 -18.06 -26.43
CA ILE A 441 -0.48 -18.51 -25.82
C ILE A 441 -0.79 -19.59 -24.79
N SER A 442 -0.07 -20.70 -24.88
CA SER A 442 -0.20 -21.80 -23.93
C SER A 442 1.14 -22.14 -23.28
N PHE A 443 1.09 -22.59 -22.01
CA PHE A 443 2.22 -23.09 -21.25
C PHE A 443 1.94 -24.54 -20.84
N SER A 444 2.80 -25.46 -21.23
CA SER A 444 2.62 -26.90 -20.95
C SER A 444 1.25 -27.42 -21.37
N LYS A 445 0.75 -26.97 -22.55
CA LYS A 445 -0.58 -27.30 -23.12
C LYS A 445 -1.79 -26.72 -22.36
N ARG A 446 -1.57 -25.76 -21.48
CA ARG A 446 -2.65 -25.01 -20.80
C ARG A 446 -2.66 -23.56 -21.30
N PRO A 447 -3.81 -22.94 -21.49
CA PRO A 447 -3.85 -21.51 -21.78
C PRO A 447 -3.10 -20.72 -20.70
N LEU A 448 -2.24 -19.80 -21.14
CA LEU A 448 -1.50 -18.90 -20.25
C LEU A 448 -2.22 -17.55 -20.21
N HIS A 449 -2.60 -17.15 -19.02
CA HIS A 449 -3.22 -15.85 -18.77
C HIS A 449 -2.23 -14.87 -18.14
N ALA A 450 -2.41 -13.59 -18.41
CA ALA A 450 -1.58 -12.58 -17.76
C ALA A 450 -1.77 -12.65 -16.23
N GLY A 451 -0.64 -12.68 -15.51
CA GLY A 451 -0.61 -12.75 -14.06
C GLY A 451 -0.78 -14.11 -13.45
N ASP A 452 -0.76 -15.16 -14.24
CA ASP A 452 -0.81 -16.52 -13.74
C ASP A 452 0.31 -16.77 -12.72
N GLU A 453 -0.06 -16.87 -11.43
CA GLU A 453 0.89 -17.11 -10.35
C GLU A 453 1.42 -18.55 -10.37
N SER A 454 0.72 -19.48 -11.03
CA SER A 454 1.10 -20.88 -11.07
C SER A 454 2.44 -21.13 -11.78
N ILE A 455 2.82 -20.24 -12.70
CA ILE A 455 4.09 -20.36 -13.45
C ILE A 455 5.22 -19.50 -12.87
N LYS A 456 4.90 -18.45 -12.12
CA LYS A 456 5.92 -17.49 -11.61
C LYS A 456 6.97 -18.16 -10.73
N HIS A 457 6.61 -19.20 -9.99
CA HIS A 457 7.56 -19.96 -9.15
C HIS A 457 8.47 -20.90 -9.95
N LEU A 458 8.10 -21.22 -11.20
CA LEU A 458 8.88 -22.08 -12.10
C LEU A 458 9.90 -21.31 -12.92
N ILE A 459 9.65 -20.02 -13.16
CA ILE A 459 10.39 -19.17 -14.10
C ILE A 459 11.29 -18.21 -13.32
N HIS A 460 12.57 -18.15 -13.67
CA HIS A 460 13.43 -17.03 -13.32
C HIS A 460 13.43 -16.02 -14.49
N TYR A 461 12.86 -14.85 -14.26
CA TYR A 461 12.86 -13.77 -15.25
C TYR A 461 13.81 -12.65 -14.81
N ALA A 462 14.88 -12.45 -15.58
CA ALA A 462 15.83 -11.37 -15.38
C ALA A 462 15.53 -10.23 -16.37
N TRP A 463 15.14 -9.07 -15.84
CA TRP A 463 14.82 -7.88 -16.63
C TRP A 463 16.09 -7.16 -17.08
N GLN A 464 15.99 -6.41 -18.19
CA GLN A 464 17.08 -5.57 -18.68
C GLN A 464 17.51 -4.49 -17.66
N GLU A 465 16.52 -3.82 -17.04
CA GLU A 465 16.77 -2.88 -15.96
C GLU A 465 16.74 -3.59 -14.61
N HIS A 466 17.91 -3.92 -14.09
CA HIS A 466 18.03 -4.58 -12.78
C HIS A 466 17.70 -3.62 -11.65
N VAL A 467 16.43 -3.58 -11.25
CA VAL A 467 15.96 -2.83 -10.08
C VAL A 467 16.41 -3.58 -8.83
N MET A 468 17.15 -2.88 -7.97
CA MET A 468 17.54 -3.40 -6.67
C MET A 468 16.50 -3.02 -5.63
N LEU A 469 16.04 -4.01 -4.86
CA LEU A 469 15.25 -3.73 -3.67
C LEU A 469 16.10 -2.96 -2.64
N THR A 470 15.46 -2.13 -1.81
CA THR A 470 16.11 -1.49 -0.66
C THR A 470 16.29 -2.53 0.44
N SER A 471 17.23 -3.45 0.23
CA SER A 471 17.52 -4.59 1.08
C SER A 471 19.04 -4.76 1.21
N SER A 472 19.48 -5.67 2.04
CA SER A 472 20.89 -6.07 2.05
C SER A 472 21.22 -6.94 0.82
N VAL A 473 22.51 -7.11 0.52
CA VAL A 473 22.97 -8.02 -0.53
C VAL A 473 22.48 -9.44 -0.26
N TYR A 474 22.57 -9.87 0.98
CA TYR A 474 22.14 -11.21 1.40
C TYR A 474 20.63 -11.41 1.17
N GLU A 475 19.80 -10.47 1.60
CA GLU A 475 18.34 -10.51 1.37
C GLU A 475 18.01 -10.55 -0.13
N PHE A 476 18.72 -9.76 -0.95
CA PHE A 476 18.54 -9.74 -2.40
C PHE A 476 18.88 -11.09 -3.05
N LEU A 477 19.96 -11.72 -2.64
CA LEU A 477 20.35 -13.05 -3.15
C LEU A 477 19.39 -14.14 -2.68
N CYS A 478 18.85 -14.03 -1.45
CA CYS A 478 17.92 -14.99 -0.85
C CYS A 478 16.45 -14.85 -1.29
N LEU A 479 16.10 -13.94 -2.20
CA LEU A 479 14.71 -13.70 -2.62
C LEU A 479 13.99 -14.95 -3.13
N GLU A 480 14.71 -15.91 -3.71
CA GLU A 480 14.13 -17.14 -4.28
C GLU A 480 14.28 -18.37 -3.37
N GLY A 481 14.85 -18.21 -2.19
CA GLY A 481 15.01 -19.30 -1.24
C GLY A 481 16.03 -19.01 -0.14
N ARG A 482 16.08 -19.88 0.85
CA ARG A 482 17.08 -19.81 1.92
C ARG A 482 18.42 -20.31 1.38
N LEU A 483 19.41 -19.45 1.40
CA LEU A 483 20.79 -19.74 1.03
C LEU A 483 21.68 -19.64 2.29
N THR A 484 22.76 -20.40 2.29
CA THR A 484 23.79 -20.21 3.33
C THR A 484 24.65 -18.99 2.98
N ARG A 485 25.26 -18.39 3.99
CA ARG A 485 26.19 -17.29 3.79
C ARG A 485 27.36 -17.71 2.87
N GLU A 486 27.86 -18.92 3.04
CA GLU A 486 28.93 -19.48 2.26
C GLU A 486 28.59 -19.61 0.76
N GLU A 487 27.35 -20.05 0.43
CA GLU A 487 26.86 -20.09 -0.95
C GLU A 487 26.85 -18.69 -1.59
N CYS A 488 26.41 -17.68 -0.85
CA CYS A 488 26.39 -16.30 -1.32
C CYS A 488 27.81 -15.74 -1.51
N GLU A 489 28.71 -15.96 -0.56
CA GLU A 489 30.11 -15.52 -0.66
C GLU A 489 30.83 -16.19 -1.82
N ASN A 490 30.65 -17.49 -2.03
CA ASN A 490 31.27 -18.24 -3.12
C ASN A 490 30.89 -17.70 -4.52
N ILE A 491 29.59 -17.40 -4.74
CA ILE A 491 29.17 -16.85 -6.03
C ILE A 491 29.66 -15.42 -6.25
N LEU A 492 29.73 -14.62 -5.20
CA LEU A 492 30.26 -13.27 -5.27
C LEU A 492 31.77 -13.28 -5.58
N HIS A 493 32.52 -14.25 -5.05
CA HIS A 493 33.92 -14.48 -5.40
C HIS A 493 34.09 -14.89 -6.86
N GLN A 494 33.28 -15.83 -7.38
CA GLN A 494 33.31 -16.23 -8.78
C GLN A 494 33.07 -15.07 -9.74
N LEU A 495 32.23 -14.14 -9.37
CA LEU A 495 31.93 -12.93 -10.14
C LEU A 495 32.89 -11.76 -9.85
N ASP A 496 33.89 -11.92 -8.97
CA ASP A 496 34.85 -10.87 -8.55
C ASP A 496 34.16 -9.62 -7.99
N LEU A 497 33.12 -9.85 -7.20
CA LEU A 497 32.37 -8.78 -6.52
C LEU A 497 32.86 -8.54 -5.08
N VAL A 498 33.80 -9.38 -4.61
CA VAL A 498 34.34 -9.31 -3.22
C VAL A 498 35.59 -8.43 -3.16
N SER A 499 36.39 -8.45 -4.23
CA SER A 499 37.68 -7.75 -4.32
C SER A 499 37.48 -6.40 -5.03
N GLY A 500 37.97 -5.31 -4.44
CA GLY A 500 37.95 -3.99 -5.03
C GLY A 500 37.17 -2.96 -4.21
N GLU A 501 36.70 -1.90 -4.84
CA GLU A 501 36.00 -0.78 -4.17
C GLU A 501 34.72 -1.17 -3.42
N MET A 502 34.13 -2.32 -3.75
CA MET A 502 32.83 -2.72 -3.20
C MET A 502 32.91 -3.43 -1.86
N GLN A 503 33.95 -4.24 -1.58
CA GLN A 503 34.06 -5.04 -0.34
C GLN A 503 32.72 -5.61 0.14
N ILE A 504 31.97 -6.22 -0.78
CA ILE A 504 30.56 -6.62 -0.53
C ILE A 504 30.48 -7.72 0.53
N ALA A 505 31.50 -8.59 0.60
CA ALA A 505 31.49 -9.71 1.56
C ALA A 505 31.36 -9.26 2.99
N ASP A 506 32.02 -8.17 3.39
CA ASP A 506 31.97 -7.62 4.74
C ASP A 506 30.64 -6.89 5.05
N LYS A 507 29.86 -6.55 4.00
CA LYS A 507 28.64 -5.77 4.08
C LYS A 507 27.39 -6.54 3.64
N LEU A 508 27.46 -7.86 3.60
CA LEU A 508 26.34 -8.71 3.13
C LEU A 508 25.02 -8.44 3.85
N GLU A 509 25.07 -8.16 5.13
CA GLU A 509 23.87 -7.93 5.96
C GLU A 509 23.46 -6.45 6.07
N VAL A 510 24.26 -5.54 5.53
CA VAL A 510 23.99 -4.09 5.58
C VAL A 510 23.19 -3.68 4.36
N THR A 511 22.17 -2.83 4.54
CA THR A 511 21.41 -2.31 3.41
C THR A 511 22.28 -1.38 2.55
N TRP A 512 22.01 -1.30 1.25
CA TRP A 512 22.75 -0.41 0.35
C TRP A 512 22.80 1.02 0.84
N ARG A 513 21.70 1.50 1.41
CA ARG A 513 21.59 2.86 1.94
C ARG A 513 22.49 3.08 3.14
N ASP A 514 22.50 2.14 4.07
CA ASP A 514 23.28 2.24 5.32
C ASP A 514 24.77 2.00 5.07
N ALA A 515 25.09 1.22 4.03
CA ALA A 515 26.47 1.04 3.55
C ALA A 515 27.04 2.28 2.87
N GLY A 516 26.22 3.32 2.62
CA GLY A 516 26.63 4.50 1.86
C GLY A 516 26.98 4.21 0.40
N PHE A 517 26.49 3.10 -0.14
CA PHE A 517 26.85 2.59 -1.45
C PHE A 517 25.61 2.31 -2.28
N TYR A 518 25.57 2.85 -3.49
CA TYR A 518 24.55 2.52 -4.48
C TYR A 518 25.21 1.78 -5.66
N PRO A 519 24.84 0.52 -5.95
CA PRO A 519 25.47 -0.24 -7.00
C PRO A 519 25.29 0.45 -8.36
N ASN A 520 26.39 0.62 -9.10
CA ASN A 520 26.32 1.10 -10.47
C ASN A 520 25.60 0.08 -11.38
N PRO A 521 25.22 0.43 -12.61
CA PRO A 521 24.48 -0.48 -13.49
C PRO A 521 25.17 -1.82 -13.73
N ALA A 522 26.50 -1.85 -13.92
CA ALA A 522 27.25 -3.09 -14.09
C ALA A 522 27.22 -3.95 -12.82
N HIS A 523 27.38 -3.35 -11.65
CA HIS A 523 27.30 -4.06 -10.38
C HIS A 523 25.90 -4.64 -10.14
N ARG A 524 24.84 -3.91 -10.47
CA ARG A 524 23.46 -4.41 -10.38
C ARG A 524 23.25 -5.63 -11.27
N GLN A 525 23.78 -5.58 -12.50
CA GLN A 525 23.69 -6.68 -13.45
C GLN A 525 24.47 -7.91 -12.97
N MET A 526 25.66 -7.72 -12.42
CA MET A 526 26.46 -8.81 -11.85
C MET A 526 25.79 -9.43 -10.61
N LEU A 527 25.18 -8.63 -9.74
CA LEU A 527 24.40 -9.13 -8.59
C LEU A 527 23.15 -9.89 -9.03
N ALA A 528 22.47 -9.42 -10.08
CA ALA A 528 21.36 -10.17 -10.69
C ALA A 528 21.84 -11.51 -11.27
N SER A 529 23.05 -11.55 -11.86
CA SER A 529 23.67 -12.78 -12.34
C SER A 529 24.09 -13.70 -11.19
N ALA A 530 24.53 -13.15 -10.05
CA ALA A 530 24.78 -13.94 -8.83
C ALA A 530 23.49 -14.60 -8.33
N ARG A 531 22.38 -13.86 -8.28
CA ARG A 531 21.08 -14.43 -7.91
C ARG A 531 20.62 -15.50 -8.90
N LEU A 532 20.82 -15.29 -10.20
CA LEU A 532 20.53 -16.28 -11.22
C LEU A 532 21.32 -17.57 -11.00
N ALA A 533 22.60 -17.47 -10.64
CA ALA A 533 23.46 -18.64 -10.36
C ALA A 533 22.98 -19.45 -9.15
N LEU A 534 22.36 -18.78 -8.19
CA LEU A 534 21.85 -19.39 -6.95
C LEU A 534 20.42 -19.92 -7.10
N THR A 535 19.75 -19.64 -8.23
CA THR A 535 18.38 -20.14 -8.45
C THR A 535 18.38 -21.64 -8.70
N LYS A 536 17.36 -22.31 -8.14
CA LYS A 536 17.08 -23.73 -8.43
C LYS A 536 16.08 -23.92 -9.58
N ARG A 537 15.69 -22.82 -10.24
CA ARG A 537 14.69 -22.84 -11.30
C ARG A 537 15.30 -23.35 -12.61
N LYS A 538 14.53 -24.16 -13.31
CA LYS A 538 14.98 -24.77 -14.58
C LYS A 538 14.44 -24.06 -15.82
N ILE A 539 13.68 -22.98 -15.65
CA ILE A 539 13.16 -22.13 -16.72
C ILE A 539 13.74 -20.73 -16.53
N LEU A 540 14.58 -20.31 -17.47
CA LEU A 540 15.31 -19.05 -17.41
C LEU A 540 14.89 -18.16 -18.59
N LEU A 541 14.31 -17.01 -18.29
CA LEU A 541 13.99 -15.95 -19.24
C LEU A 541 14.89 -14.76 -18.94
N LEU A 542 15.83 -14.44 -19.85
CA LEU A 542 16.89 -13.46 -19.59
C LEU A 542 16.82 -12.34 -20.64
N ASP A 543 16.62 -11.12 -20.18
CA ASP A 543 16.54 -9.94 -21.05
C ASP A 543 17.85 -9.15 -20.98
N GLU A 544 18.68 -9.29 -22.00
CA GLU A 544 20.01 -8.66 -22.15
C GLU A 544 20.89 -8.78 -20.88
N PRO A 545 21.18 -10.01 -20.40
CA PRO A 545 21.79 -10.23 -19.09
C PRO A 545 23.23 -9.70 -18.96
N THR A 546 23.87 -9.27 -20.05
CA THR A 546 25.27 -8.77 -20.08
C THR A 546 25.44 -7.42 -20.76
N SER A 547 24.34 -6.71 -21.06
CA SER A 547 24.38 -5.47 -21.88
C SER A 547 25.24 -4.35 -21.29
N GLN A 548 25.37 -4.29 -19.95
CA GLN A 548 26.09 -3.22 -19.24
C GLN A 548 27.47 -3.66 -18.72
N LEU A 549 27.92 -4.87 -19.10
CA LEU A 549 29.15 -5.44 -18.61
C LEU A 549 30.31 -5.20 -19.58
N SER A 550 31.52 -5.05 -19.04
CA SER A 550 32.75 -5.12 -19.81
C SER A 550 32.96 -6.55 -20.30
N GLN A 551 33.78 -6.75 -21.36
CA GLN A 551 34.07 -8.06 -21.94
C GLN A 551 34.57 -9.06 -20.88
N LYS A 552 35.41 -8.62 -19.93
CA LYS A 552 35.92 -9.48 -18.84
C LYS A 552 34.82 -9.93 -17.90
N GLN A 553 33.88 -9.04 -17.58
CA GLN A 553 32.72 -9.34 -16.70
C GLN A 553 31.71 -10.23 -17.43
N GLU A 554 31.49 -9.98 -18.74
CA GLU A 554 30.63 -10.79 -19.59
C GLU A 554 31.12 -12.26 -19.64
N ALA A 555 32.41 -12.46 -19.85
CA ALA A 555 33.01 -13.82 -19.86
C ALA A 555 32.78 -14.54 -18.51
N ARG A 556 32.85 -13.84 -17.38
CA ARG A 556 32.54 -14.42 -16.05
C ARG A 556 31.08 -14.84 -15.95
N VAL A 557 30.17 -13.96 -16.34
CA VAL A 557 28.73 -14.26 -16.34
C VAL A 557 28.40 -15.40 -17.29
N ALA A 558 28.99 -15.43 -18.47
CA ALA A 558 28.83 -16.53 -19.41
C ALA A 558 29.31 -17.88 -18.82
N ASN A 559 30.45 -17.89 -18.09
CA ASN A 559 30.94 -19.08 -17.39
C ASN A 559 29.99 -19.54 -16.29
N VAL A 560 29.45 -18.59 -15.50
CA VAL A 560 28.42 -18.89 -14.48
C VAL A 560 27.19 -19.50 -15.13
N LEU A 561 26.68 -18.89 -16.21
CA LEU A 561 25.52 -19.42 -16.96
C LEU A 561 25.82 -20.84 -17.47
N LYS A 562 26.98 -21.08 -18.04
CA LYS A 562 27.40 -22.41 -18.54
C LYS A 562 27.34 -23.47 -17.43
N ASN A 563 27.72 -23.11 -16.20
CA ASN A 563 27.72 -24.03 -15.05
C ASN A 563 26.31 -24.39 -14.55
N ILE A 564 25.36 -23.48 -14.68
CA ILE A 564 23.98 -23.73 -14.23
C ILE A 564 23.09 -24.36 -15.31
N LEU A 565 23.47 -24.25 -16.58
CA LEU A 565 22.73 -24.83 -17.70
C LEU A 565 22.88 -26.35 -17.75
N GLN A 566 21.88 -27.04 -17.23
CA GLN A 566 21.76 -28.50 -17.34
C GLN A 566 21.07 -28.88 -18.67
N PRO A 567 21.17 -30.15 -19.11
CA PRO A 567 20.50 -30.61 -20.34
C PRO A 567 18.98 -30.33 -20.36
N ASP A 568 18.32 -30.42 -19.20
CA ASP A 568 16.88 -30.21 -19.02
C ASP A 568 16.49 -28.75 -18.75
N THR A 569 17.45 -27.83 -18.58
CA THR A 569 17.17 -26.40 -18.39
C THR A 569 16.65 -25.79 -19.69
N THR A 570 15.49 -25.15 -19.62
CA THR A 570 14.95 -24.32 -20.72
C THR A 570 15.42 -22.89 -20.53
N MET A 571 16.06 -22.30 -21.52
CA MET A 571 16.53 -20.93 -21.52
C MET A 571 16.06 -20.17 -22.75
N VAL A 572 15.48 -19.00 -22.55
CA VAL A 572 15.22 -18.01 -23.61
C VAL A 572 15.94 -16.72 -23.21
N VAL A 573 16.92 -16.32 -24.00
CA VAL A 573 17.74 -15.14 -23.72
C VAL A 573 17.70 -14.14 -24.86
N SER A 574 17.40 -12.87 -24.58
CA SER A 574 17.65 -11.81 -25.56
C SER A 574 19.11 -11.36 -25.45
N THR A 575 19.82 -11.36 -26.54
CA THR A 575 21.24 -10.96 -26.55
C THR A 575 21.74 -10.67 -27.96
N ASP A 576 22.70 -9.76 -28.04
CA ASP A 576 23.54 -9.51 -29.22
C ASP A 576 25.00 -9.97 -29.01
N ARG A 577 25.32 -10.56 -27.84
CA ARG A 577 26.66 -10.93 -27.42
C ARG A 577 27.00 -12.35 -27.80
N PHE A 578 28.16 -12.53 -28.44
CA PHE A 578 28.63 -13.84 -28.95
C PHE A 578 28.85 -14.86 -27.83
N ASP A 579 29.36 -14.46 -26.68
CA ASP A 579 29.63 -15.36 -25.56
C ASP A 579 28.34 -16.04 -25.04
N ILE A 580 27.24 -15.31 -25.05
CA ILE A 580 25.94 -15.83 -24.66
C ILE A 580 25.29 -16.64 -25.79
N LEU A 581 25.43 -16.18 -27.07
CA LEU A 581 24.91 -16.90 -28.23
C LEU A 581 25.50 -18.31 -28.32
N ASN A 582 26.79 -18.48 -27.98
CA ASN A 582 27.46 -19.79 -27.98
C ASN A 582 26.89 -20.77 -26.93
N LEU A 583 26.12 -20.31 -25.96
CA LEU A 583 25.43 -21.15 -24.97
C LEU A 583 24.07 -21.64 -25.48
N THR A 584 23.61 -21.19 -26.65
CA THR A 584 22.30 -21.50 -27.21
C THR A 584 22.35 -22.47 -28.38
N GLU A 585 21.28 -23.21 -28.57
CA GLU A 585 21.13 -24.22 -29.61
C GLU A 585 20.38 -23.68 -30.85
N ARG A 586 19.48 -22.70 -30.62
CA ARG A 586 18.58 -22.12 -31.61
C ARG A 586 18.57 -20.61 -31.49
N VAL A 587 18.49 -19.91 -32.61
CA VAL A 587 18.36 -18.46 -32.68
C VAL A 587 17.07 -18.11 -33.40
N ILE A 588 16.32 -17.21 -32.81
CA ILE A 588 15.13 -16.60 -33.40
C ILE A 588 15.44 -15.12 -33.62
N VAL A 589 15.40 -14.68 -34.87
CA VAL A 589 15.60 -13.28 -35.22
C VAL A 589 14.26 -12.60 -35.36
N LEU A 590 14.05 -11.58 -34.53
CA LEU A 590 12.86 -10.72 -34.55
C LEU A 590 13.21 -9.40 -35.26
N ASP A 591 12.39 -9.01 -36.23
CA ASP A 591 12.43 -7.68 -36.83
C ASP A 591 11.01 -7.16 -37.07
N GLN A 592 10.75 -5.93 -36.63
CA GLN A 592 9.45 -5.27 -36.73
C GLN A 592 8.25 -6.15 -36.28
N GLY A 593 8.45 -6.94 -35.23
CA GLY A 593 7.39 -7.78 -34.64
C GLY A 593 7.19 -9.15 -35.29
N HIS A 594 7.93 -9.48 -36.34
CA HIS A 594 7.86 -10.77 -37.05
C HIS A 594 9.12 -11.60 -36.90
N ILE A 595 9.00 -12.92 -36.99
CA ILE A 595 10.16 -13.84 -37.04
C ILE A 595 10.73 -13.84 -38.46
N GLN A 596 11.96 -13.34 -38.61
CA GLN A 596 12.69 -13.33 -39.89
C GLN A 596 13.55 -14.58 -40.09
N PHE A 597 14.02 -15.17 -39.00
CA PHE A 597 14.80 -16.38 -39.03
C PHE A 597 14.53 -17.19 -37.76
N ASP A 598 14.45 -18.49 -37.92
CA ASP A 598 14.30 -19.46 -36.85
C ASP A 598 15.09 -20.71 -37.20
N GLY A 599 16.20 -20.96 -36.51
CA GLY A 599 17.07 -22.05 -36.86
C GLY A 599 18.25 -22.27 -35.92
N PRO A 600 19.13 -23.26 -36.22
CA PRO A 600 20.27 -23.57 -35.37
C PRO A 600 21.25 -22.40 -35.23
N THR A 601 21.77 -22.17 -34.01
CA THR A 601 22.74 -21.09 -33.72
C THR A 601 23.96 -21.16 -34.64
N ARG A 602 24.46 -22.37 -34.96
CA ARG A 602 25.61 -22.55 -35.85
C ARG A 602 25.35 -22.02 -37.27
N GLU A 603 24.15 -22.18 -37.77
CA GLU A 603 23.76 -21.66 -39.09
C GLU A 603 23.69 -20.14 -39.08
N PHE A 604 23.07 -19.57 -38.07
CA PHE A 604 23.01 -18.12 -37.90
C PHE A 604 24.41 -17.50 -37.84
N LEU A 605 25.32 -18.03 -37.03
CA LEU A 605 26.70 -17.56 -36.93
C LEU A 605 27.46 -17.64 -38.26
N ARG A 606 27.26 -18.70 -39.05
CA ARG A 606 27.89 -18.83 -40.39
C ARG A 606 27.38 -17.77 -41.38
N ARG A 607 26.10 -17.40 -41.31
CA ARG A 607 25.50 -16.35 -42.17
C ARG A 607 25.98 -14.97 -41.78
N SER A 608 26.14 -14.69 -40.45
CA SER A 608 26.56 -13.40 -39.92
C SER A 608 28.05 -13.11 -40.12
N VAL A 609 28.89 -14.13 -40.25
CA VAL A 609 30.36 -13.99 -40.44
C VAL A 609 30.76 -13.90 -41.92
N ARG A 610 29.86 -14.17 -42.89
CA ARG A 610 30.16 -13.89 -44.29
C ARG A 610 30.09 -12.39 -44.52
N PRO A 611 31.20 -11.67 -44.89
CA PRO A 611 31.11 -10.30 -45.32
C PRO A 611 30.15 -10.24 -46.54
N GLN A 612 29.24 -9.32 -46.55
CA GLN A 612 28.53 -8.92 -47.76
C GLN A 612 29.55 -8.35 -48.75
N ASN A 613 30.19 -9.21 -49.50
CA ASN A 613 30.90 -8.84 -50.72
C ASN A 613 29.86 -8.76 -51.84
N GLY A 614 29.45 -7.52 -52.13
CA GLY A 614 28.59 -7.20 -53.24
C GLY A 614 28.24 -5.74 -53.18
#